data_7e2a81f19ef96ba2ff4a82b7c5a31ddf
#
_entry.id   7e2a81f19ef96ba2ff4a82b7c5a31ddf
#
_cell.length_a   1.000
_cell.length_b   1.000
_cell.length_c   1.000
_cell.angle_alpha   90.00
_cell.angle_beta   90.00
_cell.angle_gamma   90.00
#
_symmetry.space_group_name_H-M   'P 1'
#
loop_
_entity.id
_entity.type
_entity.pdbx_description
1 polymer ?
#
loop_
_entity_poly.entity_id
_entity_poly.type
_entity_poly.pdbx_seq_one_letter_code
_entity_poly.pdbx_strand_id
1 'polypeptide(L)'
;MKCDVLVLGGGGAGLAAAVSAARMGAHTVLVERHGALGGMATAALVHSICGLYLLREEPGAVLAHHGLPAEFAARLIYAGAASGPVRMGRLDVLPHSPPGLARVADELAGECASLEVRLHTECLAAHGAGSVESVELSTRGERTTLTPRTIVDASGDAALVTLAGLATDQAPSDRLQRPAFIFALHTVEVAALDEAGASALHTSSPLQSPPGSSHRVASARSSAPRAAARKSM
;
A
#
# COMPACT_ATOMS: atom_id res chain seq x y z
N MET A 1 9.50 1.11 26.32
CA MET A 1 10.60 0.63 25.42
C MET A 1 11.19 1.80 24.67
N LYS A 2 12.47 1.73 24.22
CA LYS A 2 13.13 2.81 23.44
C LYS A 2 13.60 2.28 22.10
N CYS A 3 13.57 3.13 21.07
CA CYS A 3 14.19 2.88 19.76
C CYS A 3 14.74 4.19 19.18
N ASP A 4 15.59 4.10 18.16
CA ASP A 4 16.07 5.29 17.46
C ASP A 4 15.02 5.80 16.49
N VAL A 5 14.41 4.90 15.70
CA VAL A 5 13.41 5.25 14.71
C VAL A 5 12.16 4.38 14.89
N LEU A 6 11.01 5.04 14.99
CA LEU A 6 9.70 4.40 14.87
C LEU A 6 9.12 4.74 13.49
N VAL A 7 8.68 3.73 12.77
CA VAL A 7 7.97 3.90 11.50
C VAL A 7 6.55 3.36 11.65
N LEU A 8 5.54 4.21 11.43
CA LEU A 8 4.14 3.83 11.48
C LEU A 8 3.60 3.59 10.07
N GLY A 9 3.18 2.37 9.82
CA GLY A 9 2.68 1.88 8.54
C GLY A 9 3.72 1.11 7.72
N GLY A 10 3.43 -0.15 7.43
CA GLY A 10 4.28 -1.08 6.67
C GLY A 10 4.01 -1.09 5.16
N GLY A 11 3.46 -0.01 4.60
CA GLY A 11 3.33 0.18 3.16
C GLY A 11 4.68 0.45 2.48
N GLY A 12 4.67 0.72 1.18
CA GLY A 12 5.91 0.93 0.41
C GLY A 12 6.82 2.02 0.99
N ALA A 13 6.24 3.14 1.45
CA ALA A 13 7.01 4.24 2.06
C ALA A 13 7.61 3.84 3.42
N GLY A 14 6.81 3.19 4.28
CA GLY A 14 7.27 2.77 5.60
C GLY A 14 8.29 1.64 5.54
N LEU A 15 8.10 0.65 4.68
CA LEU A 15 9.09 -0.39 4.43
C LEU A 15 10.44 0.22 4.00
N ALA A 16 10.39 1.16 3.04
CA ALA A 16 11.60 1.84 2.57
C ALA A 16 12.28 2.64 3.68
N ALA A 17 11.52 3.39 4.48
CA ALA A 17 12.06 4.16 5.60
C ALA A 17 12.69 3.25 6.66
N ALA A 18 11.98 2.17 7.05
CA ALA A 18 12.43 1.26 8.10
C ALA A 18 13.70 0.49 7.68
N VAL A 19 13.71 -0.09 6.48
CA VAL A 19 14.86 -0.81 5.95
C VAL A 19 16.07 0.13 5.80
N SER A 20 15.86 1.35 5.31
CA SER A 20 16.95 2.32 5.15
C SER A 20 17.54 2.72 6.50
N ALA A 21 16.72 3.03 7.50
CA ALA A 21 17.18 3.38 8.84
C ALA A 21 17.95 2.22 9.49
N ALA A 22 17.40 1.00 9.41
CA ALA A 22 18.04 -0.18 9.98
C ALA A 22 19.37 -0.52 9.31
N ARG A 23 19.47 -0.38 7.98
CA ARG A 23 20.73 -0.58 7.24
C ARG A 23 21.81 0.45 7.61
N MET A 24 21.42 1.62 8.12
CA MET A 24 22.32 2.61 8.68
C MET A 24 22.68 2.36 10.15
N GLY A 25 22.22 1.24 10.73
CA GLY A 25 22.52 0.83 12.10
C GLY A 25 21.58 1.37 13.17
N ALA A 26 20.52 2.09 12.78
CA ALA A 26 19.53 2.59 13.74
C ALA A 26 18.64 1.42 14.26
N HIS A 27 18.45 1.34 15.57
CA HIS A 27 17.43 0.44 16.15
C HIS A 27 16.04 0.94 15.75
N THR A 28 15.44 0.26 14.78
CA THR A 28 14.20 0.67 14.12
C THR A 28 13.05 -0.27 14.46
N VAL A 29 11.89 0.31 14.78
CA VAL A 29 10.64 -0.43 14.96
C VAL A 29 9.67 -0.02 13.87
N LEU A 30 9.23 -0.99 13.06
CA LEU A 30 8.19 -0.81 12.05
C LEU A 30 6.88 -1.40 12.56
N VAL A 31 5.84 -0.57 12.60
CA VAL A 31 4.51 -0.94 13.08
C VAL A 31 3.53 -0.99 11.92
N GLU A 32 2.81 -2.10 11.76
CA GLU A 32 1.79 -2.29 10.73
C GLU A 32 0.52 -2.86 11.35
N ARG A 33 -0.62 -2.23 11.07
CA ARG A 33 -1.95 -2.64 11.60
C ARG A 33 -2.45 -3.95 11.00
N HIS A 34 -2.06 -4.27 9.78
CA HIS A 34 -2.41 -5.52 9.12
C HIS A 34 -1.45 -6.66 9.46
N GLY A 35 -1.80 -7.87 9.03
CA GLY A 35 -0.98 -9.07 9.21
C GLY A 35 0.09 -9.28 8.16
N ALA A 36 0.35 -8.31 7.28
CA ALA A 36 1.36 -8.37 6.24
C ALA A 36 1.89 -6.98 5.90
N LEU A 37 3.16 -6.90 5.51
CA LEU A 37 3.75 -5.70 4.92
C LEU A 37 3.25 -5.49 3.48
N GLY A 38 3.43 -4.26 2.95
CA GLY A 38 3.10 -3.88 1.57
C GLY A 38 1.93 -2.92 1.44
N GLY A 39 1.13 -2.72 2.50
CA GLY A 39 0.03 -1.74 2.52
C GLY A 39 -0.98 -1.97 1.40
N MET A 40 -1.23 -0.95 0.54
CA MET A 40 -2.19 -1.07 -0.56
C MET A 40 -1.84 -2.18 -1.56
N ALA A 41 -0.56 -2.47 -1.75
CA ALA A 41 -0.10 -3.51 -2.68
C ALA A 41 -0.41 -4.94 -2.19
N THR A 42 -0.76 -5.09 -0.91
CA THR A 42 -1.14 -6.36 -0.29
C THR A 42 -2.57 -6.32 0.24
N ALA A 43 -2.84 -5.52 1.27
CA ALA A 43 -4.14 -5.50 1.95
C ALA A 43 -5.29 -4.97 1.06
N ALA A 44 -5.03 -4.02 0.16
CA ALA A 44 -6.02 -3.50 -0.78
C ALA A 44 -5.96 -4.13 -2.18
N LEU A 45 -5.17 -5.21 -2.38
CA LEU A 45 -5.04 -5.95 -3.63
C LEU A 45 -4.65 -5.09 -4.84
N VAL A 46 -3.99 -3.95 -4.64
CA VAL A 46 -3.42 -3.18 -5.74
C VAL A 46 -2.24 -3.96 -6.30
N HIS A 47 -2.43 -4.58 -7.45
CA HIS A 47 -1.52 -5.57 -8.03
C HIS A 47 -0.53 -4.99 -9.07
N SER A 48 -0.36 -3.67 -9.08
CA SER A 48 0.62 -2.99 -9.95
C SER A 48 1.27 -1.82 -9.23
N ILE A 49 2.61 -1.73 -9.31
CA ILE A 49 3.36 -0.60 -8.78
C ILE A 49 3.44 0.45 -9.88
N CYS A 50 2.79 1.59 -9.65
CA CYS A 50 2.88 2.80 -10.45
C CYS A 50 3.91 3.75 -9.83
N GLY A 51 4.54 4.61 -10.66
CA GLY A 51 5.53 5.59 -10.17
C GLY A 51 6.94 5.04 -9.94
N LEU A 52 7.16 3.75 -10.21
CA LEU A 52 8.49 3.14 -10.20
C LEU A 52 9.33 3.57 -11.41
N TYR A 53 8.66 3.87 -12.52
CA TYR A 53 9.27 4.22 -13.80
C TYR A 53 8.93 5.66 -14.19
N LEU A 54 9.83 6.29 -14.94
CA LEU A 54 9.63 7.62 -15.49
C LEU A 54 8.46 7.62 -16.47
N LEU A 55 7.66 8.70 -16.44
CA LEU A 55 6.64 8.94 -17.45
C LEU A 55 7.33 9.33 -18.77
N ARG A 56 7.13 8.54 -19.82
CA ARG A 56 7.75 8.76 -21.14
C ARG A 56 6.73 8.51 -22.24
N GLU A 57 6.86 9.26 -23.34
CA GLU A 57 6.09 9.00 -24.58
C GLU A 57 6.61 7.75 -25.28
N GLU A 58 7.93 7.58 -25.33
CA GLU A 58 8.59 6.46 -25.99
C GLU A 58 8.49 5.17 -25.16
N PRO A 59 8.34 4.00 -25.82
CA PRO A 59 8.38 2.71 -25.14
C PRO A 59 9.72 2.47 -24.44
N GLY A 60 9.68 1.74 -23.33
CA GLY A 60 10.85 1.32 -22.58
C GLY A 60 10.85 1.88 -21.16
N ALA A 61 10.73 0.97 -20.20
CA ALA A 61 10.69 1.31 -18.80
C ALA A 61 12.06 1.78 -18.32
N VAL A 62 12.11 3.00 -17.77
CA VAL A 62 13.29 3.58 -17.13
C VAL A 62 12.96 3.86 -15.69
N LEU A 63 13.72 3.30 -14.76
CA LEU A 63 13.52 3.53 -13.33
C LEU A 63 13.61 5.01 -12.99
N ALA A 64 12.63 5.51 -12.23
CA ALA A 64 12.60 6.88 -11.74
C ALA A 64 13.63 7.10 -10.63
N HIS A 65 13.88 6.07 -9.83
CA HIS A 65 14.82 6.11 -8.70
C HIS A 65 15.63 4.81 -8.64
N HIS A 66 16.89 4.95 -8.30
CA HIS A 66 17.77 3.85 -7.94
C HIS A 66 17.69 3.56 -6.42
N GLY A 67 18.53 2.67 -5.92
CA GLY A 67 18.55 2.27 -4.52
C GLY A 67 17.42 1.31 -4.18
N LEU A 68 16.79 1.49 -3.03
CA LEU A 68 15.81 0.51 -2.50
C LEU A 68 14.62 0.24 -3.43
N PRO A 69 14.02 1.22 -4.13
CA PRO A 69 12.93 0.93 -5.08
C PRO A 69 13.38 0.02 -6.23
N ALA A 70 14.57 0.24 -6.77
CA ALA A 70 15.14 -0.60 -7.83
C ALA A 70 15.48 -2.01 -7.31
N GLU A 71 16.07 -2.10 -6.11
CA GLU A 71 16.36 -3.36 -5.43
C GLU A 71 15.07 -4.16 -5.19
N PHE A 72 14.03 -3.52 -4.66
CA PHE A 72 12.77 -4.19 -4.36
C PHE A 72 12.09 -4.72 -5.63
N ALA A 73 12.08 -3.92 -6.71
CA ALA A 73 11.58 -4.35 -8.02
C ALA A 73 12.35 -5.57 -8.56
N ALA A 74 13.69 -5.54 -8.48
CA ALA A 74 14.54 -6.64 -8.92
C ALA A 74 14.27 -7.91 -8.10
N ARG A 75 14.09 -7.79 -6.78
CA ARG A 75 13.75 -8.91 -5.90
C ARG A 75 12.39 -9.52 -6.24
N LEU A 76 11.37 -8.68 -6.52
CA LEU A 76 10.05 -9.15 -6.95
C LEU A 76 10.12 -9.96 -8.24
N ILE A 77 10.88 -9.47 -9.22
CA ILE A 77 11.07 -10.17 -10.50
C ILE A 77 11.84 -11.48 -10.29
N TYR A 78 12.95 -11.43 -9.56
CA TYR A 78 13.77 -12.61 -9.26
C TYR A 78 12.99 -13.70 -8.52
N ALA A 79 12.14 -13.30 -7.58
CA ALA A 79 11.28 -14.20 -6.80
C ALA A 79 10.06 -14.73 -7.58
N GLY A 80 9.89 -14.35 -8.85
CA GLY A 80 8.71 -14.70 -9.64
C GLY A 80 7.42 -14.04 -9.14
N ALA A 81 7.53 -13.04 -8.28
CA ALA A 81 6.40 -12.29 -7.74
C ALA A 81 5.94 -11.15 -8.66
N ALA A 82 6.77 -10.76 -9.64
CA ALA A 82 6.46 -9.80 -10.70
C ALA A 82 6.99 -10.31 -12.03
N SER A 83 6.31 -9.95 -13.13
CA SER A 83 6.65 -10.41 -14.49
C SER A 83 7.62 -9.48 -15.25
N GLY A 84 7.92 -8.32 -14.71
CA GLY A 84 8.62 -7.24 -15.38
C GLY A 84 7.68 -6.07 -15.73
N PRO A 85 8.23 -4.94 -16.21
CA PRO A 85 7.43 -3.77 -16.53
C PRO A 85 6.49 -4.01 -17.70
N VAL A 86 5.27 -3.46 -17.57
CA VAL A 86 4.23 -3.51 -18.62
C VAL A 86 3.76 -2.10 -18.91
N ARG A 87 3.62 -1.78 -20.22
CA ARG A 87 3.07 -0.50 -20.67
C ARG A 87 1.56 -0.47 -20.51
N MET A 88 1.06 0.52 -19.76
CA MET A 88 -0.37 0.80 -19.61
C MET A 88 -0.66 2.25 -19.99
N GLY A 89 -1.09 2.46 -21.24
CA GLY A 89 -1.25 3.80 -21.80
C GLY A 89 0.10 4.52 -21.86
N ARG A 90 0.24 5.62 -21.10
CA ARG A 90 1.48 6.42 -21.02
C ARG A 90 2.38 6.04 -19.84
N LEU A 91 1.97 5.06 -19.03
CA LEU A 91 2.69 4.62 -17.83
C LEU A 91 3.33 3.25 -18.07
N ASP A 92 4.54 3.08 -17.58
CA ASP A 92 5.11 1.77 -17.33
C ASP A 92 4.85 1.41 -15.87
N VAL A 93 4.29 0.22 -15.63
CA VAL A 93 3.96 -0.29 -14.29
C VAL A 93 4.62 -1.65 -14.09
N LEU A 94 4.84 -2.03 -12.84
CA LEU A 94 5.30 -3.36 -12.48
C LEU A 94 4.13 -4.16 -11.92
N PRO A 95 3.50 -5.05 -12.71
CA PRO A 95 2.49 -5.96 -12.20
C PRO A 95 3.12 -6.97 -11.25
N HIS A 96 2.44 -7.26 -10.15
CA HIS A 96 2.93 -8.18 -9.15
C HIS A 96 1.80 -9.00 -8.51
N SER A 97 2.19 -10.09 -7.86
CA SER A 97 1.33 -10.89 -6.99
C SER A 97 1.32 -10.27 -5.58
N PRO A 98 0.16 -9.87 -5.00
CA PRO A 98 0.12 -9.35 -3.64
C PRO A 98 0.73 -10.27 -2.58
N PRO A 99 0.47 -11.60 -2.56
CA PRO A 99 1.16 -12.51 -1.64
C PRO A 99 2.66 -12.59 -1.89
N GLY A 100 3.09 -12.56 -3.16
CA GLY A 100 4.50 -12.55 -3.53
C GLY A 100 5.21 -11.28 -3.06
N LEU A 101 4.55 -10.13 -3.17
CA LEU A 101 5.08 -8.87 -2.66
C LEU A 101 5.22 -8.89 -1.13
N ALA A 102 4.21 -9.38 -0.41
CA ALA A 102 4.28 -9.51 1.05
C ALA A 102 5.49 -10.36 1.47
N ARG A 103 5.69 -11.52 0.84
CA ARG A 103 6.85 -12.39 1.10
C ARG A 103 8.18 -11.68 0.87
N VAL A 104 8.34 -11.00 -0.26
CA VAL A 104 9.59 -10.26 -0.56
C VAL A 104 9.80 -9.09 0.41
N ALA A 105 8.74 -8.43 0.87
CA ALA A 105 8.82 -7.39 1.88
C ALA A 105 9.28 -7.94 3.24
N ASP A 106 8.75 -9.10 3.64
CA ASP A 106 9.14 -9.79 4.88
C ASP A 106 10.61 -10.25 4.82
N GLU A 107 11.04 -10.84 3.69
CA GLU A 107 12.42 -11.24 3.46
C GLU A 107 13.37 -10.04 3.58
N LEU A 108 13.04 -8.92 2.90
CA LEU A 108 13.83 -7.69 2.92
C LEU A 108 13.95 -7.09 4.33
N ALA A 109 12.85 -7.07 5.08
CA ALA A 109 12.85 -6.61 6.47
C ALA A 109 13.64 -7.55 7.39
N GLY A 110 13.50 -8.87 7.20
CA GLY A 110 14.18 -9.89 7.98
C GLY A 110 15.70 -9.92 7.81
N GLU A 111 16.23 -9.39 6.70
CA GLU A 111 17.68 -9.23 6.49
C GLU A 111 18.30 -8.12 7.37
N CYS A 112 17.49 -7.26 7.98
CA CYS A 112 17.93 -6.12 8.76
C CYS A 112 17.94 -6.46 10.26
N ALA A 113 19.08 -6.84 10.84
CA ALA A 113 19.19 -7.23 12.24
C ALA A 113 18.75 -6.14 13.24
N SER A 114 18.79 -4.85 12.84
CA SER A 114 18.38 -3.70 13.66
C SER A 114 16.91 -3.32 13.45
N LEU A 115 16.13 -4.10 12.68
CA LEU A 115 14.72 -3.84 12.40
C LEU A 115 13.82 -4.82 13.14
N GLU A 116 12.97 -4.28 14.00
CA GLU A 116 11.86 -5.02 14.61
C GLU A 116 10.57 -4.70 13.87
N VAL A 117 9.87 -5.71 13.35
CA VAL A 117 8.57 -5.56 12.69
C VAL A 117 7.46 -6.02 13.64
N ARG A 118 6.46 -5.15 13.86
CA ARG A 118 5.27 -5.44 14.66
C ARG A 118 4.03 -5.38 13.78
N LEU A 119 3.56 -6.53 13.38
CA LEU A 119 2.28 -6.69 12.67
C LEU A 119 1.10 -6.69 13.65
N HIS A 120 -0.12 -6.48 13.14
CA HIS A 120 -1.34 -6.38 13.94
C HIS A 120 -1.22 -5.35 15.08
N THR A 121 -0.50 -4.26 14.81
CA THR A 121 -0.18 -3.24 15.82
C THR A 121 -0.62 -1.88 15.34
N GLU A 122 -1.39 -1.20 16.16
CA GLU A 122 -1.90 0.16 15.90
C GLU A 122 -1.33 1.16 16.88
N CYS A 123 -1.11 2.40 16.43
CA CYS A 123 -0.85 3.54 17.29
C CYS A 123 -2.17 4.10 17.80
N LEU A 124 -2.35 4.10 19.14
CA LEU A 124 -3.59 4.55 19.78
C LEU A 124 -3.50 6.00 20.25
N ALA A 125 -2.31 6.45 20.66
CA ALA A 125 -2.10 7.78 21.17
C ALA A 125 -0.66 8.26 20.94
N ALA A 126 -0.50 9.58 20.86
CA ALA A 126 0.79 10.26 20.83
C ALA A 126 0.83 11.24 22.01
N HIS A 127 1.95 11.27 22.72
CA HIS A 127 2.11 12.09 23.92
C HIS A 127 3.37 12.97 23.79
N GLY A 128 3.29 14.20 24.30
CA GLY A 128 4.38 15.17 24.37
C GLY A 128 3.87 16.60 24.31
N ALA A 129 4.70 17.54 24.69
CA ALA A 129 4.39 18.98 24.68
C ALA A 129 5.18 19.68 23.56
N GLY A 130 4.54 19.93 22.42
CA GLY A 130 5.16 20.56 21.25
C GLY A 130 5.92 19.62 20.30
N SER A 131 6.23 18.41 20.76
CA SER A 131 6.77 17.31 19.95
C SER A 131 6.26 15.98 20.50
N VAL A 132 6.21 14.95 19.67
CA VAL A 132 5.83 13.62 20.13
C VAL A 132 7.03 12.96 20.82
N GLU A 133 6.90 12.72 22.12
CA GLU A 133 7.94 12.10 22.95
C GLU A 133 7.72 10.59 23.13
N SER A 134 6.46 10.15 23.14
CA SER A 134 6.11 8.74 23.22
C SER A 134 4.81 8.45 22.50
N VAL A 135 4.63 7.18 22.13
CA VAL A 135 3.42 6.67 21.52
C VAL A 135 2.90 5.47 22.30
N GLU A 136 1.59 5.32 22.36
CA GLU A 136 0.92 4.13 22.86
C GLU A 136 0.55 3.23 21.68
N LEU A 137 1.02 2.01 21.70
CA LEU A 137 0.75 0.98 20.70
C LEU A 137 -0.16 -0.11 21.27
N SER A 138 -1.01 -0.68 20.43
CA SER A 138 -1.80 -1.86 20.76
C SER A 138 -1.49 -2.98 19.79
N THR A 139 -1.00 -4.10 20.29
CA THR A 139 -0.78 -5.34 19.54
C THR A 139 -1.79 -6.36 20.00
N ARG A 140 -2.81 -6.66 19.20
CA ARG A 140 -3.88 -7.63 19.53
C ARG A 140 -4.51 -7.38 20.91
N GLY A 141 -4.65 -6.09 21.30
CA GLY A 141 -5.24 -5.68 22.57
C GLY A 141 -4.23 -5.48 23.71
N GLU A 142 -3.01 -5.95 23.59
CA GLU A 142 -1.94 -5.65 24.53
C GLU A 142 -1.39 -4.25 24.27
N ARG A 143 -1.32 -3.42 25.32
CA ARG A 143 -0.83 -2.05 25.22
C ARG A 143 0.63 -1.93 25.63
N THR A 144 1.40 -1.22 24.84
CA THR A 144 2.82 -0.93 25.11
C THR A 144 3.10 0.54 24.81
N THR A 145 4.01 1.15 25.59
CA THR A 145 4.50 2.51 25.34
C THR A 145 5.90 2.44 24.75
N LEU A 146 6.09 3.14 23.63
CA LEU A 146 7.38 3.28 22.95
C LEU A 146 7.83 4.74 23.00
N THR A 147 9.12 4.96 23.28
CA THR A 147 9.77 6.29 23.32
C THR A 147 10.83 6.32 22.23
N PRO A 148 10.49 6.73 21.00
CA PRO A 148 11.42 6.84 19.90
C PRO A 148 12.20 8.16 19.96
N ARG A 149 13.37 8.20 19.30
CA ARG A 149 14.10 9.47 19.07
C ARG A 149 13.57 10.21 17.84
N THR A 150 13.10 9.47 16.86
CA THR A 150 12.51 9.99 15.62
C THR A 150 11.33 9.13 15.21
N ILE A 151 10.30 9.75 14.64
CA ILE A 151 9.12 9.04 14.14
C ILE A 151 8.91 9.40 12.67
N VAL A 152 8.59 8.37 11.88
CA VAL A 152 8.15 8.49 10.49
C VAL A 152 6.69 8.08 10.42
N ASP A 153 5.81 9.01 10.11
CA ASP A 153 4.41 8.68 9.80
C ASP A 153 4.29 8.27 8.33
N ALA A 154 4.19 6.98 8.10
CA ALA A 154 3.95 6.36 6.79
C ALA A 154 2.61 5.62 6.77
N SER A 155 1.68 5.99 7.64
CA SER A 155 0.37 5.35 7.80
C SER A 155 -0.54 5.47 6.58
N GLY A 156 -0.24 6.40 5.67
CA GLY A 156 -1.06 6.72 4.50
C GLY A 156 -2.20 7.71 4.79
N ASP A 157 -2.61 7.80 6.05
CA ASP A 157 -3.74 8.63 6.50
C ASP A 157 -3.31 9.76 7.45
N ALA A 158 -2.00 10.01 7.62
CA ALA A 158 -1.44 10.94 8.60
C ALA A 158 -1.96 10.66 10.04
N ALA A 159 -2.02 9.38 10.40
CA ALA A 159 -2.65 8.93 11.64
C ALA A 159 -1.94 9.50 12.87
N LEU A 160 -0.60 9.51 12.89
CA LEU A 160 0.16 10.09 13.98
C LEU A 160 -0.04 11.59 14.10
N VAL A 161 -0.06 12.30 12.98
CA VAL A 161 -0.26 13.76 12.93
C VAL A 161 -1.60 14.11 13.58
N THR A 162 -2.65 13.34 13.27
CA THR A 162 -3.99 13.49 13.87
C THR A 162 -3.97 13.16 15.36
N LEU A 163 -3.34 12.07 15.79
CA LEU A 163 -3.23 11.67 17.19
C LEU A 163 -2.42 12.69 18.02
N ALA A 164 -1.45 13.34 17.41
CA ALA A 164 -0.66 14.40 18.04
C ALA A 164 -1.39 15.76 18.11
N GLY A 165 -2.60 15.86 17.57
CA GLY A 165 -3.37 17.10 17.53
C GLY A 165 -2.78 18.19 16.62
N LEU A 166 -1.93 17.80 15.68
CA LEU A 166 -1.32 18.72 14.71
C LEU A 166 -2.31 19.03 13.59
N ALA A 167 -2.18 20.24 13.01
CA ALA A 167 -3.02 20.64 11.91
C ALA A 167 -2.74 19.80 10.66
N THR A 168 -3.80 19.37 10.00
CA THR A 168 -3.76 18.70 8.70
C THR A 168 -4.51 19.53 7.67
N ASP A 169 -4.03 19.51 6.43
CA ASP A 169 -4.75 20.09 5.30
C ASP A 169 -5.42 18.97 4.50
N GLN A 170 -6.70 19.13 4.23
CA GLN A 170 -7.49 18.17 3.45
C GLN A 170 -8.05 18.85 2.23
N ALA A 171 -7.88 18.24 1.07
CA ALA A 171 -8.48 18.74 -0.15
C ALA A 171 -10.02 18.82 -0.03
N PRO A 172 -10.66 19.82 -0.61
CA PRO A 172 -12.11 19.92 -0.68
C PRO A 172 -12.73 18.64 -1.26
N SER A 173 -13.91 18.26 -0.79
CA SER A 173 -14.58 17.00 -1.13
C SER A 173 -14.79 16.78 -2.63
N ASP A 174 -14.93 17.85 -3.41
CA ASP A 174 -15.07 17.82 -4.88
C ASP A 174 -13.74 17.55 -5.61
N ARG A 175 -12.61 17.70 -4.91
CA ARG A 175 -11.25 17.42 -5.41
C ARG A 175 -10.65 16.13 -4.87
N LEU A 176 -11.32 15.46 -3.94
CA LEU A 176 -10.86 14.16 -3.44
C LEU A 176 -10.89 13.12 -4.56
N GLN A 177 -9.84 12.29 -4.58
CA GLN A 177 -9.82 11.13 -5.47
C GLN A 177 -10.97 10.20 -5.11
N ARG A 178 -11.67 9.68 -6.12
CA ARG A 178 -12.72 8.69 -5.90
C ARG A 178 -12.12 7.41 -5.37
N PRO A 179 -12.75 6.78 -4.38
CA PRO A 179 -12.31 5.47 -3.91
C PRO A 179 -12.45 4.43 -5.03
N ALA A 180 -11.50 3.49 -5.08
CA ALA A 180 -11.57 2.31 -5.91
C ALA A 180 -11.77 1.09 -5.01
N PHE A 181 -12.56 0.12 -5.46
CA PHE A 181 -12.73 -1.16 -4.83
C PHE A 181 -12.11 -2.23 -5.73
N ILE A 182 -11.14 -2.98 -5.20
CA ILE A 182 -10.46 -4.06 -5.91
C ILE A 182 -10.82 -5.36 -5.20
N PHE A 183 -11.24 -6.35 -5.98
CA PHE A 183 -11.62 -7.67 -5.44
C PHE A 183 -11.17 -8.77 -6.41
N ALA A 184 -10.99 -9.97 -5.88
CA ALA A 184 -10.66 -11.15 -6.64
C ALA A 184 -11.93 -11.93 -6.98
N LEU A 185 -12.08 -12.30 -8.24
CA LEU A 185 -13.12 -13.23 -8.70
C LEU A 185 -12.49 -14.61 -8.90
N HIS A 186 -13.16 -15.62 -8.37
CA HIS A 186 -12.81 -17.02 -8.59
C HIS A 186 -13.75 -17.62 -9.64
N THR A 187 -13.28 -18.66 -10.34
CA THR A 187 -14.10 -19.44 -11.28
C THR A 187 -14.65 -18.62 -12.46
N VAL A 188 -13.86 -17.68 -12.95
CA VAL A 188 -14.23 -16.89 -14.12
C VAL A 188 -13.59 -17.51 -15.36
N GLU A 189 -14.43 -17.73 -16.42
CA GLU A 189 -13.94 -18.11 -17.74
C GLU A 189 -13.14 -16.96 -18.35
N VAL A 190 -11.83 -17.11 -18.43
CA VAL A 190 -10.92 -16.01 -18.86
C VAL A 190 -11.18 -15.55 -20.29
N ALA A 191 -11.60 -16.48 -21.17
CA ALA A 191 -11.96 -16.16 -22.55
C ALA A 191 -13.19 -15.23 -22.66
N ALA A 192 -14.01 -15.16 -21.61
CA ALA A 192 -15.17 -14.27 -21.52
C ALA A 192 -14.82 -12.87 -20.97
N LEU A 193 -13.54 -12.61 -20.61
CA LEU A 193 -13.05 -11.33 -20.10
C LEU A 193 -12.36 -10.48 -21.16
N ASP A 194 -12.77 -10.60 -22.44
CA ASP A 194 -12.46 -9.59 -23.46
C ASP A 194 -13.11 -8.24 -23.09
N GLU A 195 -12.82 -7.18 -23.87
CA GLU A 195 -13.35 -5.83 -23.58
C GLU A 195 -14.90 -5.80 -23.52
N ALA A 196 -15.59 -6.65 -24.29
CA ALA A 196 -17.02 -6.77 -24.29
C ALA A 196 -17.53 -7.49 -23.03
N GLY A 197 -16.87 -8.56 -22.60
CA GLY A 197 -17.18 -9.28 -21.36
C GLY A 197 -16.89 -8.44 -20.10
N ALA A 198 -15.79 -7.67 -20.09
CA ALA A 198 -15.51 -6.73 -19.02
C ALA A 198 -16.54 -5.60 -18.94
N SER A 199 -17.06 -5.13 -20.06
CA SER A 199 -18.15 -4.14 -20.12
C SER A 199 -19.47 -4.73 -19.62
N ALA A 200 -19.75 -5.99 -19.89
CA ALA A 200 -20.96 -6.68 -19.41
C ALA A 200 -20.96 -6.87 -17.88
N LEU A 201 -19.79 -7.10 -17.27
CA LEU A 201 -19.64 -7.14 -15.81
C LEU A 201 -19.95 -5.81 -15.13
N HIS A 202 -19.79 -4.69 -15.85
CA HIS A 202 -20.14 -3.35 -15.36
C HIS A 202 -21.63 -3.07 -15.37
N THR A 203 -22.42 -3.79 -16.17
CA THR A 203 -23.84 -3.50 -16.38
C THR A 203 -24.79 -4.47 -15.67
N SER A 204 -24.31 -5.62 -15.20
CA SER A 204 -25.14 -6.63 -14.52
C SER A 204 -24.93 -6.62 -13.00
N SER A 205 -25.93 -6.16 -12.26
CA SER A 205 -26.13 -6.46 -10.82
C SER A 205 -27.19 -7.56 -10.70
N PRO A 206 -27.20 -8.37 -9.62
CA PRO A 206 -26.27 -8.74 -8.57
C PRO A 206 -25.71 -10.16 -8.69
N LEU A 207 -24.58 -10.38 -8.03
CA LEU A 207 -23.82 -11.63 -7.96
C LEU A 207 -24.61 -12.80 -7.33
N GLN A 208 -24.77 -13.89 -8.09
CA GLN A 208 -25.05 -15.21 -7.53
C GLN A 208 -23.89 -16.15 -7.91
N SER A 209 -23.33 -16.81 -6.92
CA SER A 209 -22.18 -17.70 -7.07
C SER A 209 -22.57 -19.16 -7.24
N PRO A 210 -21.84 -19.96 -8.02
CA PRO A 210 -21.64 -21.39 -7.75
C PRO A 210 -20.18 -21.87 -7.90
N PRO A 211 -19.87 -23.15 -7.57
CA PRO A 211 -18.55 -23.55 -7.12
C PRO A 211 -17.63 -24.16 -8.20
N GLY A 212 -16.32 -24.00 -8.03
CA GLY A 212 -15.27 -24.68 -8.81
C GLY A 212 -14.15 -23.73 -9.31
N SER A 213 -12.89 -24.01 -9.01
CA SER A 213 -11.76 -23.12 -8.85
C SER A 213 -10.87 -22.83 -10.05
N SER A 214 -10.53 -21.57 -10.31
CA SER A 214 -9.22 -21.05 -10.76
C SER A 214 -9.13 -19.52 -10.56
N HIS A 215 -7.95 -19.00 -10.17
CA HIS A 215 -7.78 -17.62 -9.71
C HIS A 215 -7.27 -16.68 -10.78
N ARG A 216 -7.96 -15.54 -11.01
CA ARG A 216 -7.40 -14.32 -11.61
C ARG A 216 -7.93 -13.06 -10.94
N VAL A 217 -7.11 -12.02 -10.89
CA VAL A 217 -7.45 -10.72 -10.32
C VAL A 217 -7.92 -9.79 -11.45
N ALA A 218 -9.12 -9.23 -11.29
CA ALA A 218 -9.65 -8.20 -12.19
C ALA A 218 -9.87 -6.89 -11.42
N SER A 219 -9.50 -5.75 -12.01
CA SER A 219 -9.80 -4.43 -11.45
C SER A 219 -11.00 -3.82 -12.19
N ALA A 220 -12.07 -3.53 -11.46
CA ALA A 220 -13.25 -2.83 -11.99
C ALA A 220 -13.25 -1.37 -11.51
N ARG A 221 -13.35 -0.42 -12.45
CA ARG A 221 -13.57 1.00 -12.13
C ARG A 221 -15.07 1.30 -12.13
N SER A 222 -15.64 1.71 -11.01
CA SER A 222 -17.02 2.16 -10.91
C SER A 222 -17.14 3.61 -11.39
N SER A 223 -17.82 3.84 -12.52
CA SER A 223 -18.26 5.16 -12.95
C SER A 223 -19.71 5.37 -12.51
N ALA A 224 -19.93 6.01 -11.37
CA ALA A 224 -21.26 6.49 -11.01
C ALA A 224 -21.65 7.72 -11.87
N PRO A 225 -22.91 7.83 -12.34
CA PRO A 225 -23.34 8.97 -13.14
C PRO A 225 -23.35 10.26 -12.31
N ARG A 226 -22.87 11.35 -12.89
CA ARG A 226 -22.97 12.70 -12.33
C ARG A 226 -24.44 13.04 -12.10
N ALA A 227 -24.82 13.28 -10.86
CA ALA A 227 -26.08 13.94 -10.55
C ALA A 227 -26.04 15.38 -11.14
N ALA A 228 -26.94 15.66 -12.06
CA ALA A 228 -27.13 16.98 -12.61
C ALA A 228 -27.66 17.91 -11.50
N ALA A 229 -26.87 18.90 -11.11
CA ALA A 229 -27.34 19.96 -10.24
C ALA A 229 -28.44 20.78 -10.99
N ARG A 230 -29.66 20.62 -10.51
CA ARG A 230 -30.74 21.56 -10.91
C ARG A 230 -30.42 22.93 -10.35
N LYS A 231 -30.20 23.91 -11.21
CA LYS A 231 -30.30 25.32 -10.87
C LYS A 231 -31.79 25.62 -10.63
N SER A 232 -32.13 26.01 -9.40
CA SER A 232 -33.37 26.75 -9.11
C SER A 232 -33.05 28.24 -9.13
N MET A 233 -33.90 28.96 -9.83
CA MET A 233 -33.97 30.44 -9.85
C MET A 233 -34.10 31.01 -8.43
#